data_f5b64ff499554382be283dc3ae7b2bba
#
_entry.id   f5b64ff499554382be283dc3ae7b2bba
#
_cell.length_a   1.000
_cell.length_b   1.000
_cell.length_c   1.000
_cell.angle_alpha   90.00
_cell.angle_beta   90.00
_cell.angle_gamma   90.00
#
_symmetry.space_group_name_H-M   'P 1'
#
loop_
_entity.id
_entity.type
_entity.pdbx_description
1 polymer ?
#
loop_
_entity_poly.entity_id
_entity_poly.type
_entity_poly.pdbx_seq_one_letter_code
_entity_poly.pdbx_strand_id
1 'polypeptide(L)'
;VIGMSGRFAQSETLLDFRRVLSRKQDCIAEVSEKRKRLLGLEPDADCIQLGSIEDIDCFDHKYFGIPSKEADFMSPEQRLGLELATEAVLNAGYSLEQFRGKNCGVLVSSSEIAYNKERAASTSLSVLGNMKLMICGKIAYFLDLRAANAMYDAGCSSSLAAIHDACMKLMTEEWEYALVGGI
;
A
#
# COMPACT_ATOMS: atom_id res chain seq x y z
N VAL A 1 8.75 1.76 16.86
CA VAL A 1 8.86 1.56 15.40
C VAL A 1 10.28 1.15 15.11
N ILE A 2 10.46 0.01 14.42
CA ILE A 2 11.77 -0.54 14.09
C ILE A 2 12.09 -0.50 12.60
N GLY A 3 11.08 -0.34 11.74
CA GLY A 3 11.22 -0.19 10.29
C GLY A 3 10.13 0.70 9.72
N MET A 4 10.44 1.41 8.65
CA MET A 4 9.51 2.29 7.94
C MET A 4 9.78 2.26 6.44
N SER A 5 8.74 2.45 5.65
CA SER A 5 8.78 2.69 4.22
C SER A 5 7.66 3.64 3.83
N GLY A 6 7.70 4.19 2.64
CA GLY A 6 6.62 5.04 2.14
C GLY A 6 6.92 5.62 0.77
N ARG A 7 5.85 5.89 0.03
CA ARG A 7 5.84 6.67 -1.22
C ARG A 7 4.95 7.88 -1.01
N PHE A 8 5.44 9.04 -1.39
CA PHE A 8 4.71 10.30 -1.28
C PHE A 8 4.87 11.11 -2.56
N ALA A 9 4.08 12.16 -2.71
CA ALA A 9 4.21 13.05 -3.87
C ALA A 9 5.66 13.52 -4.03
N GLN A 10 6.24 13.33 -5.22
CA GLN A 10 7.63 13.66 -5.56
C GLN A 10 8.69 13.02 -4.63
N SER A 11 8.36 11.90 -3.99
CA SER A 11 9.23 11.24 -3.01
C SER A 11 9.09 9.72 -3.11
N GLU A 12 10.07 9.07 -3.73
CA GLU A 12 10.14 7.62 -3.89
C GLU A 12 10.68 6.93 -2.62
N THR A 13 11.36 7.69 -1.77
CA THR A 13 11.95 7.18 -0.55
C THR A 13 11.65 8.09 0.64
N LEU A 14 11.80 7.55 1.86
CA LEU A 14 11.70 8.36 3.08
C LEU A 14 12.75 9.46 3.14
N LEU A 15 13.92 9.28 2.50
CA LEU A 15 14.95 10.29 2.44
C LEU A 15 14.51 11.46 1.55
N ASP A 16 13.87 11.18 0.43
CA ASP A 16 13.32 12.21 -0.45
C ASP A 16 12.19 12.95 0.25
N PHE A 17 11.29 12.23 0.92
CA PHE A 17 10.23 12.83 1.72
C PHE A 17 10.78 13.78 2.80
N ARG A 18 11.84 13.36 3.52
CA ARG A 18 12.52 14.22 4.48
C ARG A 18 13.08 15.49 3.82
N ARG A 19 13.66 15.37 2.61
CA ARG A 19 14.19 16.53 1.86
C ARG A 19 13.06 17.50 1.48
N VAL A 20 11.95 16.97 0.98
CA VAL A 20 10.75 17.76 0.64
C VAL A 20 10.27 18.54 1.86
N LEU A 21 10.08 17.89 2.99
CA LEU A 21 9.67 18.53 4.23
C LEU A 21 10.65 19.60 4.71
N SER A 22 11.96 19.29 4.69
CA SER A 22 13.00 20.21 5.14
C SER A 22 13.10 21.46 4.27
N ARG A 23 12.80 21.34 2.98
CA ARG A 23 12.80 22.43 2.01
C ARG A 23 11.48 23.18 1.94
N LYS A 24 10.45 22.69 2.66
CA LYS A 24 9.07 23.20 2.59
C LYS A 24 8.56 23.24 1.14
N GLN A 25 8.91 22.22 0.36
CA GLN A 25 8.55 22.13 -1.04
C GLN A 25 7.06 21.81 -1.17
N ASP A 26 6.36 22.54 -2.02
CA ASP A 26 5.02 22.20 -2.44
C ASP A 26 5.11 21.07 -3.49
N CYS A 27 4.44 19.96 -3.21
CA CYS A 27 4.39 18.80 -4.09
C CYS A 27 3.04 18.64 -4.80
N ILE A 28 2.15 19.62 -4.65
CA ILE A 28 0.92 19.67 -5.42
C ILE A 28 1.26 20.12 -6.84
N ALA A 29 0.90 19.34 -7.81
CA ALA A 29 1.19 19.60 -9.22
C ALA A 29 0.01 19.16 -10.10
N GLU A 30 0.01 19.63 -11.33
CA GLU A 30 -0.96 19.15 -12.32
C GLU A 30 -0.74 17.66 -12.59
N VAL A 31 -1.84 16.92 -12.69
CA VAL A 31 -1.83 15.48 -12.96
C VAL A 31 -1.26 15.24 -14.36
N SER A 32 -0.28 14.34 -14.46
CA SER A 32 0.34 13.98 -15.73
C SER A 32 -0.68 13.36 -16.70
N GLU A 33 -0.44 13.52 -18.01
CA GLU A 33 -1.27 12.92 -19.06
C GLU A 33 -1.35 11.39 -18.95
N LYS A 34 -0.26 10.75 -18.48
CA LYS A 34 -0.25 9.32 -18.16
C LYS A 34 -1.26 9.02 -17.07
N ARG A 35 -1.28 9.81 -16.00
CA ARG A 35 -2.18 9.62 -14.88
C ARG A 35 -3.63 9.92 -15.24
N LYS A 36 -3.90 10.98 -16.02
CA LYS A 36 -5.24 11.29 -16.53
C LYS A 36 -5.82 10.09 -17.28
N ARG A 37 -5.04 9.48 -18.19
CA ARG A 37 -5.45 8.27 -18.92
C ARG A 37 -5.72 7.07 -17.99
N LEU A 38 -4.90 6.85 -16.98
CA LEU A 38 -5.11 5.78 -16.00
C LEU A 38 -6.38 5.98 -15.17
N LEU A 39 -6.76 7.24 -14.93
CA LEU A 39 -7.99 7.60 -14.23
C LEU A 39 -9.23 7.64 -15.14
N GLY A 40 -9.07 7.42 -16.45
CA GLY A 40 -10.17 7.51 -17.41
C GLY A 40 -10.69 8.95 -17.59
N LEU A 41 -9.85 9.95 -17.36
CA LEU A 41 -10.20 11.36 -17.55
C LEU A 41 -9.99 11.78 -19.01
N GLU A 42 -10.86 12.64 -19.50
CA GLU A 42 -10.69 13.27 -20.83
C GLU A 42 -9.42 14.14 -20.85
N PRO A 43 -8.72 14.23 -22.00
CA PRO A 43 -7.51 15.06 -22.13
C PRO A 43 -7.75 16.53 -21.75
N ASP A 44 -8.94 17.03 -22.04
CA ASP A 44 -9.35 18.42 -21.79
C ASP A 44 -9.99 18.61 -20.41
N ALA A 45 -9.94 17.57 -19.52
CA ALA A 45 -10.41 17.74 -18.16
C ALA A 45 -9.70 18.91 -17.50
N ASP A 46 -10.48 19.75 -16.81
CA ASP A 46 -9.96 20.91 -16.07
C ASP A 46 -8.72 20.52 -15.25
N CYS A 47 -7.80 21.46 -15.14
CA CYS A 47 -6.53 21.27 -14.44
C CYS A 47 -6.76 20.70 -13.04
N ILE A 48 -6.46 19.41 -12.89
CA ILE A 48 -6.54 18.71 -11.61
C ILE A 48 -5.17 18.79 -10.96
N GLN A 49 -5.09 19.45 -9.82
CA GLN A 49 -3.87 19.55 -9.02
C GLN A 49 -3.97 18.64 -7.80
N LEU A 50 -2.99 17.77 -7.64
CA LEU A 50 -2.90 16.88 -6.47
C LEU A 50 -1.45 16.41 -6.25
N GLY A 51 -1.18 15.90 -5.05
CA GLY A 51 0.05 15.19 -4.75
C GLY A 51 -0.07 13.76 -5.28
N SER A 52 0.55 13.48 -6.43
CA SER A 52 0.51 12.15 -7.06
C SER A 52 1.77 11.34 -6.81
N ILE A 53 1.59 10.04 -6.65
CA ILE A 53 2.66 9.04 -6.73
C ILE A 53 2.74 8.60 -8.18
N GLU A 54 3.95 8.56 -8.74
CA GLU A 54 4.18 8.11 -10.11
C GLU A 54 4.22 6.56 -10.19
N ASP A 55 4.23 6.04 -11.41
CA ASP A 55 4.42 4.62 -11.75
C ASP A 55 3.55 3.61 -10.97
N ILE A 56 2.34 4.01 -10.58
CA ILE A 56 1.38 3.12 -9.90
C ILE A 56 0.92 1.92 -10.74
N ASP A 57 1.19 1.95 -12.04
CA ASP A 57 0.94 0.88 -13.00
C ASP A 57 2.11 -0.11 -13.09
N CYS A 58 3.27 0.20 -12.50
CA CYS A 58 4.42 -0.68 -12.45
C CYS A 58 4.36 -1.62 -11.24
N PHE A 59 4.76 -2.88 -11.44
CA PHE A 59 4.81 -3.88 -10.36
C PHE A 59 5.64 -5.09 -10.79
N ASP A 60 6.61 -5.49 -9.98
CA ASP A 60 7.38 -6.72 -10.24
C ASP A 60 6.63 -7.96 -9.73
N HIS A 61 5.65 -8.38 -10.50
CA HIS A 61 4.83 -9.54 -10.17
C HIS A 61 5.64 -10.84 -10.02
N LYS A 62 6.79 -10.96 -10.71
CA LYS A 62 7.64 -12.14 -10.64
C LYS A 62 8.34 -12.24 -9.29
N TYR A 63 8.84 -11.12 -8.78
CA TYR A 63 9.44 -11.04 -7.46
C TYR A 63 8.47 -11.50 -6.37
N PHE A 64 7.20 -11.11 -6.46
CA PHE A 64 6.15 -11.50 -5.51
C PHE A 64 5.52 -12.86 -5.80
N GLY A 65 5.94 -13.57 -6.85
CA GLY A 65 5.38 -14.86 -7.23
C GLY A 65 3.92 -14.79 -7.69
N ILE A 66 3.47 -13.63 -8.19
CA ILE A 66 2.10 -13.39 -8.63
C ILE A 66 2.00 -13.62 -10.13
N PRO A 67 1.01 -14.39 -10.62
CA PRO A 67 0.79 -14.55 -12.05
C PRO A 67 0.52 -13.21 -12.74
N SER A 68 1.08 -12.97 -13.93
CA SER A 68 0.89 -11.74 -14.69
C SER A 68 -0.58 -11.37 -14.84
N LYS A 69 -1.42 -12.34 -15.18
CA LYS A 69 -2.87 -12.14 -15.33
C LYS A 69 -3.54 -11.65 -14.03
N GLU A 70 -3.09 -12.11 -12.88
CA GLU A 70 -3.59 -11.62 -11.59
C GLU A 70 -3.08 -10.21 -11.32
N ALA A 71 -1.79 -9.96 -11.55
CA ALA A 71 -1.17 -8.66 -11.38
C ALA A 71 -1.86 -7.55 -12.19
N ASP A 72 -2.33 -7.86 -13.41
CA ASP A 72 -3.05 -6.90 -14.26
C ASP A 72 -4.37 -6.40 -13.64
N PHE A 73 -4.98 -7.20 -12.77
CA PHE A 73 -6.22 -6.84 -12.07
C PHE A 73 -6.00 -6.26 -10.68
N MET A 74 -4.80 -6.37 -10.12
CA MET A 74 -4.49 -5.82 -8.81
C MET A 74 -4.56 -4.30 -8.82
N SER A 75 -5.25 -3.72 -7.84
CA SER A 75 -5.25 -2.28 -7.65
C SER A 75 -3.86 -1.75 -7.27
N PRO A 76 -3.54 -0.49 -7.55
CA PRO A 76 -2.29 0.13 -7.14
C PRO A 76 -2.00 -0.03 -5.64
N GLU A 77 -3.03 0.05 -4.80
CA GLU A 77 -2.92 -0.09 -3.34
C GLU A 77 -2.45 -1.49 -2.94
N GLN A 78 -2.91 -2.53 -3.63
CA GLN A 78 -2.44 -3.91 -3.36
C GLN A 78 -0.98 -4.10 -3.76
N ARG A 79 -0.54 -3.49 -4.87
CA ARG A 79 0.84 -3.55 -5.36
C ARG A 79 1.77 -2.79 -4.41
N LEU A 80 1.47 -1.51 -4.17
CA LEU A 80 2.22 -0.65 -3.25
C LEU A 80 2.26 -1.22 -1.83
N GLY A 81 1.14 -1.77 -1.34
CA GLY A 81 1.08 -2.40 -0.02
C GLY A 81 2.09 -3.54 0.12
N LEU A 82 2.23 -4.39 -0.90
CA LEU A 82 3.23 -5.48 -0.92
C LEU A 82 4.66 -4.94 -0.94
N GLU A 83 4.95 -3.97 -1.80
CA GLU A 83 6.28 -3.37 -1.93
C GLU A 83 6.68 -2.69 -0.62
N LEU A 84 5.82 -1.82 -0.09
CA LEU A 84 6.09 -1.07 1.13
C LEU A 84 6.21 -1.96 2.35
N ALA A 85 5.38 -3.00 2.50
CA ALA A 85 5.51 -3.94 3.60
C ALA A 85 6.87 -4.67 3.55
N THR A 86 7.29 -5.08 2.36
CA THR A 86 8.58 -5.71 2.12
C THR A 86 9.74 -4.78 2.47
N GLU A 87 9.69 -3.54 1.99
CA GLU A 87 10.70 -2.53 2.30
C GLU A 87 10.77 -2.20 3.80
N ALA A 88 9.62 -2.12 4.48
CA ALA A 88 9.58 -1.85 5.92
C ALA A 88 10.26 -2.98 6.72
N VAL A 89 10.06 -4.25 6.33
CA VAL A 89 10.74 -5.40 6.94
C VAL A 89 12.25 -5.33 6.71
N LEU A 90 12.68 -5.05 5.48
CA LEU A 90 14.10 -4.89 5.16
C LEU A 90 14.72 -3.69 5.89
N ASN A 91 14.02 -2.58 5.98
CA ASN A 91 14.46 -1.39 6.72
C ASN A 91 14.57 -1.65 8.23
N ALA A 92 13.76 -2.56 8.78
CA ALA A 92 13.89 -3.03 10.18
C ALA A 92 15.12 -3.93 10.42
N GLY A 93 15.89 -4.25 9.37
CA GLY A 93 17.10 -5.07 9.45
C GLY A 93 16.85 -6.58 9.33
N TYR A 94 15.64 -7.02 8.99
CA TYR A 94 15.33 -8.42 8.74
C TYR A 94 15.48 -8.77 7.26
N SER A 95 15.99 -9.96 6.95
CA SER A 95 15.74 -10.57 5.65
C SER A 95 14.31 -11.11 5.59
N LEU A 96 13.77 -11.27 4.39
CA LEU A 96 12.41 -11.82 4.23
C LEU A 96 12.33 -13.26 4.78
N GLU A 97 13.40 -14.05 4.63
CA GLU A 97 13.47 -15.41 5.20
C GLU A 97 13.39 -15.42 6.72
N GLN A 98 14.11 -14.50 7.37
CA GLN A 98 14.08 -14.36 8.83
C GLN A 98 12.74 -13.89 9.37
N PHE A 99 11.99 -13.14 8.56
CA PHE A 99 10.70 -12.57 8.95
C PHE A 99 9.52 -13.52 8.67
N ARG A 100 9.67 -14.46 7.74
CA ARG A 100 8.64 -15.47 7.44
C ARG A 100 8.27 -16.30 8.66
N GLY A 101 6.99 -16.62 8.78
CA GLY A 101 6.44 -17.44 9.87
C GLY A 101 6.29 -16.73 11.20
N LYS A 102 6.62 -15.42 11.28
CA LYS A 102 6.52 -14.65 12.53
C LYS A 102 5.06 -14.44 12.94
N ASN A 103 4.87 -14.34 14.26
CA ASN A 103 3.60 -13.90 14.85
C ASN A 103 3.47 -12.38 14.69
N CYS A 104 3.12 -11.97 13.47
CA CYS A 104 3.02 -10.58 13.05
C CYS A 104 1.64 -10.30 12.47
N GLY A 105 0.94 -9.32 13.04
CA GLY A 105 -0.33 -8.83 12.50
C GLY A 105 -0.13 -7.82 11.37
N VAL A 106 -1.09 -7.76 10.45
CA VAL A 106 -1.11 -6.78 9.34
C VAL A 106 -2.35 -5.93 9.44
N LEU A 107 -2.18 -4.66 9.75
CA LEU A 107 -3.25 -3.67 9.89
C LEU A 107 -3.06 -2.57 8.85
N VAL A 108 -3.99 -2.46 7.91
CA VAL A 108 -3.92 -1.44 6.85
C VAL A 108 -5.18 -0.58 6.86
N SER A 109 -5.00 0.70 6.66
CA SER A 109 -6.09 1.63 6.39
C SER A 109 -6.10 2.00 4.91
N SER A 110 -7.26 1.96 4.29
CA SER A 110 -7.45 2.36 2.91
C SER A 110 -8.85 2.94 2.71
N SER A 111 -8.95 3.97 1.89
CA SER A 111 -10.22 4.49 1.41
C SER A 111 -10.82 3.56 0.34
N GLU A 112 -11.89 3.98 -0.31
CA GLU A 112 -12.52 3.18 -1.36
C GLU A 112 -11.58 3.00 -2.57
N ILE A 113 -11.43 1.74 -3.02
CA ILE A 113 -10.66 1.39 -4.21
C ILE A 113 -11.60 1.43 -5.42
N ALA A 114 -11.22 2.18 -6.44
CA ALA A 114 -11.99 2.33 -7.67
C ALA A 114 -11.15 2.07 -8.94
N TYR A 115 -10.29 1.06 -8.91
CA TYR A 115 -9.39 0.75 -10.02
C TYR A 115 -10.08 -0.13 -11.07
N ASN A 116 -9.97 0.25 -12.34
CA ASN A 116 -10.52 -0.52 -13.48
C ASN A 116 -12.00 -0.93 -13.33
N LYS A 117 -12.87 -0.04 -12.87
CA LYS A 117 -14.30 -0.33 -12.66
C LYS A 117 -14.98 -0.96 -13.90
N GLU A 118 -14.60 -0.54 -15.08
CA GLU A 118 -15.16 -1.09 -16.33
C GLU A 118 -14.74 -2.54 -16.60
N ARG A 119 -13.53 -2.93 -16.20
CA ARG A 119 -13.05 -4.32 -16.24
C ARG A 119 -13.53 -5.15 -15.05
N ALA A 120 -13.93 -4.50 -13.96
CA ALA A 120 -14.27 -5.13 -12.69
C ALA A 120 -15.49 -6.05 -12.77
N ALA A 121 -16.39 -5.84 -13.72
CA ALA A 121 -17.70 -6.51 -13.75
C ALA A 121 -17.67 -7.96 -14.27
N SER A 122 -16.54 -8.50 -14.74
CA SER A 122 -16.57 -9.73 -15.55
C SER A 122 -15.75 -10.93 -15.06
N THR A 123 -14.87 -10.79 -14.07
CA THR A 123 -14.04 -11.92 -13.60
C THR A 123 -13.79 -11.92 -12.09
N SER A 124 -13.62 -13.12 -11.51
CA SER A 124 -13.24 -13.27 -10.10
C SER A 124 -11.93 -12.54 -9.76
N LEU A 125 -10.99 -12.47 -10.69
CA LEU A 125 -9.71 -11.77 -10.50
C LEU A 125 -9.91 -10.26 -10.33
N SER A 126 -10.86 -9.65 -11.07
CA SER A 126 -11.15 -8.24 -10.93
C SER A 126 -11.83 -7.90 -9.60
N VAL A 127 -12.67 -8.80 -9.09
CA VAL A 127 -13.27 -8.64 -7.75
C VAL A 127 -12.17 -8.68 -6.69
N LEU A 128 -11.31 -9.70 -6.71
CA LEU A 128 -10.20 -9.83 -5.77
C LEU A 128 -9.19 -8.67 -5.89
N GLY A 129 -8.91 -8.22 -7.12
CA GLY A 129 -8.00 -7.10 -7.39
C GLY A 129 -8.47 -5.76 -6.81
N ASN A 130 -9.78 -5.61 -6.51
CA ASN A 130 -10.37 -4.40 -5.95
C ASN A 130 -10.86 -4.57 -4.50
N MET A 131 -10.70 -5.74 -3.89
CA MET A 131 -11.05 -5.94 -2.48
C MET A 131 -9.98 -5.36 -1.56
N LYS A 132 -10.36 -4.41 -0.71
CA LYS A 132 -9.46 -3.79 0.29
C LYS A 132 -8.76 -4.83 1.17
N LEU A 133 -9.50 -5.83 1.67
CA LEU A 133 -8.95 -6.86 2.54
C LEU A 133 -7.79 -7.65 1.89
N MET A 134 -7.76 -7.73 0.56
CA MET A 134 -6.69 -8.40 -0.16
C MET A 134 -5.33 -7.69 -0.01
N ILE A 135 -5.30 -6.42 0.37
CA ILE A 135 -4.04 -5.73 0.69
C ILE A 135 -3.36 -6.46 1.86
N CYS A 136 -4.05 -6.58 3.00
CA CYS A 136 -3.53 -7.29 4.17
C CYS A 136 -3.27 -8.77 3.86
N GLY A 137 -4.21 -9.43 3.17
CA GLY A 137 -4.13 -10.85 2.87
C GLY A 137 -2.91 -11.20 2.00
N LYS A 138 -2.62 -10.40 0.97
CA LYS A 138 -1.45 -10.62 0.10
C LYS A 138 -0.14 -10.38 0.84
N ILE A 139 -0.06 -9.35 1.69
CA ILE A 139 1.12 -9.10 2.54
C ILE A 139 1.37 -10.28 3.46
N ALA A 140 0.34 -10.70 4.20
CA ALA A 140 0.44 -11.82 5.13
C ALA A 140 0.79 -13.13 4.43
N TYR A 141 0.22 -13.39 3.26
CA TYR A 141 0.52 -14.58 2.46
C TYR A 141 1.97 -14.56 1.95
N PHE A 142 2.41 -13.45 1.36
CA PHE A 142 3.76 -13.34 0.82
C PHE A 142 4.84 -13.50 1.89
N LEU A 143 4.63 -12.90 3.07
CA LEU A 143 5.55 -12.97 4.20
C LEU A 143 5.28 -14.17 5.13
N ASP A 144 4.29 -15.02 4.82
CA ASP A 144 3.88 -16.18 5.64
C ASP A 144 3.60 -15.81 7.10
N LEU A 145 2.90 -14.72 7.35
CA LEU A 145 2.63 -14.21 8.70
C LEU A 145 1.52 -14.99 9.41
N ARG A 146 1.61 -15.10 10.75
CA ARG A 146 0.77 -16.02 11.52
C ARG A 146 -0.29 -15.35 12.39
N ALA A 147 -0.25 -14.02 12.52
CA ALA A 147 -1.26 -13.29 13.29
C ALA A 147 -2.42 -12.78 12.42
N ALA A 148 -3.37 -12.07 13.04
CA ALA A 148 -4.57 -11.58 12.38
C ALA A 148 -4.28 -10.42 11.43
N ASN A 149 -5.15 -10.29 10.43
CA ASN A 149 -5.16 -9.20 9.46
C ASN A 149 -6.44 -8.38 9.62
N ALA A 150 -6.35 -7.07 9.58
CA ALA A 150 -7.52 -6.21 9.62
C ALA A 150 -7.38 -4.98 8.74
N MET A 151 -8.52 -4.53 8.20
CA MET A 151 -8.66 -3.27 7.50
C MET A 151 -9.35 -2.26 8.39
N TYR A 152 -8.83 -1.03 8.39
CA TYR A 152 -9.38 0.09 9.14
C TYR A 152 -9.99 1.11 8.19
N ASP A 153 -11.22 1.48 8.46
CA ASP A 153 -11.92 2.53 7.74
C ASP A 153 -12.69 3.41 8.73
N ALA A 154 -12.02 4.42 9.22
CA ALA A 154 -12.53 5.45 10.13
C ALA A 154 -12.24 6.86 9.57
N GLY A 155 -12.29 6.99 8.24
CA GLY A 155 -11.94 8.23 7.54
C GLY A 155 -10.50 8.64 7.81
N CYS A 156 -10.25 9.92 8.03
CA CYS A 156 -8.90 10.48 8.24
C CYS A 156 -8.15 9.94 9.48
N SER A 157 -8.86 9.30 10.43
CA SER A 157 -8.26 8.72 11.64
C SER A 157 -7.88 7.25 11.52
N SER A 158 -8.13 6.61 10.38
CA SER A 158 -7.95 5.17 10.18
C SER A 158 -6.55 4.68 10.52
N SER A 159 -5.53 5.38 10.04
CA SER A 159 -4.13 4.99 10.29
C SER A 159 -3.75 5.05 11.77
N LEU A 160 -4.23 6.06 12.50
CA LEU A 160 -3.98 6.18 13.95
C LEU A 160 -4.74 5.12 14.74
N ALA A 161 -5.95 4.76 14.32
CA ALA A 161 -6.71 3.66 14.91
C ALA A 161 -5.99 2.31 14.73
N ALA A 162 -5.47 2.06 13.53
CA ALA A 162 -4.67 0.86 13.24
C ALA A 162 -3.38 0.81 14.09
N ILE A 163 -2.67 1.94 14.23
CA ILE A 163 -1.47 2.02 15.09
C ILE A 163 -1.84 1.75 16.54
N HIS A 164 -2.93 2.32 17.04
CA HIS A 164 -3.38 2.10 18.43
C HIS A 164 -3.64 0.62 18.69
N ASP A 165 -4.41 -0.04 17.81
CA ASP A 165 -4.70 -1.46 17.99
C ASP A 165 -3.45 -2.33 17.92
N ALA A 166 -2.55 -2.06 16.97
CA ALA A 166 -1.24 -2.72 16.91
C ALA A 166 -0.46 -2.58 18.23
N CYS A 167 -0.41 -1.37 18.80
CA CYS A 167 0.23 -1.14 20.09
C CYS A 167 -0.40 -1.98 21.21
N MET A 168 -1.73 -2.04 21.25
CA MET A 168 -2.43 -2.85 22.26
C MET A 168 -2.09 -4.34 22.13
N LYS A 169 -2.08 -4.88 20.89
CA LYS A 169 -1.73 -6.28 20.63
C LYS A 169 -0.28 -6.63 20.99
N LEU A 170 0.65 -5.70 20.74
CA LEU A 170 2.04 -5.85 21.14
C LEU A 170 2.23 -5.76 22.67
N MET A 171 1.53 -4.84 23.33
CA MET A 171 1.60 -4.67 24.78
C MET A 171 1.00 -5.84 25.56
N THR A 172 0.01 -6.51 25.01
CA THR A 172 -0.61 -7.72 25.59
C THR A 172 0.13 -9.01 25.22
N GLU A 173 1.24 -8.90 24.50
CA GLU A 173 2.03 -10.03 24.00
C GLU A 173 1.24 -11.00 23.10
N GLU A 174 0.11 -10.55 22.56
CA GLU A 174 -0.67 -11.33 21.61
C GLU A 174 0.10 -11.46 20.27
N TRP A 175 0.83 -10.41 19.89
CA TRP A 175 1.69 -10.37 18.71
C TRP A 175 3.13 -10.04 19.09
N GLU A 176 4.09 -10.60 18.35
CA GLU A 176 5.51 -10.23 18.45
C GLU A 176 5.85 -9.01 17.59
N TYR A 177 5.18 -8.88 16.46
CA TYR A 177 5.37 -7.81 15.48
C TYR A 177 4.02 -7.33 14.95
N ALA A 178 4.01 -6.12 14.42
CA ALA A 178 2.89 -5.57 13.67
C ALA A 178 3.38 -4.79 12.45
N LEU A 179 2.80 -5.04 11.29
CA LEU A 179 2.91 -4.21 10.10
C LEU A 179 1.68 -3.32 10.04
N VAL A 180 1.88 -2.02 10.08
CA VAL A 180 0.79 -1.04 10.04
C VAL A 180 0.99 -0.11 8.86
N GLY A 181 0.00 0.03 8.01
CA GLY A 181 0.06 0.86 6.81
C GLY A 181 -1.18 1.72 6.62
N GLY A 182 -1.01 2.80 5.85
CA GLY A 182 -2.09 3.64 5.33
C GLY A 182 -1.87 3.92 3.84
N ILE A 183 -2.90 3.70 3.04
CA ILE A 183 -2.88 3.83 1.59
C ILE A 183 -4.09 4.65 1.14
#